data_7d66cf050761331ca18afab50136bea2
#
_entry.id   7d66cf050761331ca18afab50136bea2
#
_cell.length_a   1.000
_cell.length_b   1.000
_cell.length_c   1.000
_cell.angle_alpha   90.00
_cell.angle_beta   90.00
_cell.angle_gamma   90.00
#
_symmetry.space_group_name_H-M   'P 1'
#
loop_
_entity.id
_entity.type
_entity.pdbx_description
1 polymer ?
#
loop_
_entity_poly.entity_id
_entity_poly.type
_entity_poly.pdbx_seq_one_letter_code
_entity_poly.pdbx_strand_id
1 'polypeptide(L)'
;MTGIVAEGLRNSMDRASWIRDMFTEGARLKAEHGEENVSDLSLGNPILEPPEAVLEALRKLVNDPAPGSHRYIPNAGLPEVRQYIAESLEAGTSLPYTAEHIIVTCGAGGALNVALKALLDPGDEVVTLCPYFVEYDFYAANHGGKLIRAETGDDFQIDLEALEAAITPRTRAVIVNSPNNPTGVIYPEESLRAMGELLRAASGKHGRPIVLIADEPYRNLVFDGLTVPWIPPLYAHTLLVTSHSKDLGLAGERIGYLAVTPHLSEAALFCGAAVMANRILGFVNAPALFQRLLPMVAGASVDVRYYQNLRDRLLKPLREMGYRVVTPQGAFYLFPKSPIPDDVAFVRAAQSERLLVVPGSGFGRPGHFRISFSVTPEVVDRALPAFEKVFQQVGG
;
A
#
# COMPACT_ATOMS: atom_id res chain seq x y z
N MET A 1 -22.50 -24.79 -20.29
CA MET A 1 -23.36 -23.91 -19.45
C MET A 1 -22.47 -22.81 -18.89
N THR A 2 -22.74 -21.57 -19.18
CA THR A 2 -22.07 -20.42 -18.54
C THR A 2 -22.47 -20.41 -17.08
N GLY A 3 -21.51 -20.45 -16.16
CA GLY A 3 -21.79 -20.37 -14.70
C GLY A 3 -22.34 -18.99 -14.32
N ILE A 4 -22.95 -18.87 -13.13
CA ILE A 4 -23.54 -17.62 -12.61
C ILE A 4 -22.49 -16.57 -12.19
N VAL A 5 -21.23 -16.98 -12.05
CA VAL A 5 -20.10 -16.08 -11.71
C VAL A 5 -19.48 -15.56 -12.99
N ALA A 6 -19.24 -14.25 -13.07
CA ALA A 6 -18.56 -13.63 -14.21
C ALA A 6 -17.19 -14.27 -14.45
N GLU A 7 -16.85 -14.51 -15.73
CA GLU A 7 -15.61 -15.20 -16.12
C GLU A 7 -14.36 -14.50 -15.62
N GLY A 8 -14.29 -13.17 -15.72
CA GLY A 8 -13.16 -12.39 -15.21
C GLY A 8 -12.92 -12.57 -13.70
N LEU A 9 -14.00 -12.62 -12.91
CA LEU A 9 -13.89 -12.85 -11.47
C LEU A 9 -13.49 -14.30 -11.15
N ARG A 10 -14.01 -15.26 -11.89
CA ARG A 10 -13.61 -16.68 -11.76
C ARG A 10 -12.11 -16.84 -12.02
N ASN A 11 -11.60 -16.28 -13.12
CA ASN A 11 -10.18 -16.30 -13.45
C ASN A 11 -9.31 -15.62 -12.39
N SER A 12 -9.83 -14.53 -11.77
CA SER A 12 -9.16 -13.86 -10.65
C SER A 12 -9.13 -14.72 -9.39
N MET A 13 -10.24 -15.42 -9.08
CA MET A 13 -10.31 -16.36 -7.95
C MET A 13 -9.36 -17.55 -8.14
N ASP A 14 -9.22 -18.07 -9.36
CA ASP A 14 -8.32 -19.18 -9.67
C ASP A 14 -6.85 -18.75 -9.53
N ARG A 15 -6.50 -17.54 -9.99
CA ARG A 15 -5.15 -16.97 -9.80
C ARG A 15 -4.81 -16.68 -8.34
N ALA A 16 -5.80 -16.29 -7.55
CA ALA A 16 -5.65 -16.03 -6.13
C ALA A 16 -5.84 -17.27 -5.24
N SER A 17 -6.11 -18.46 -5.82
CA SER A 17 -6.44 -19.68 -5.06
C SER A 17 -5.33 -20.07 -4.10
N TRP A 18 -4.08 -20.04 -4.54
CA TRP A 18 -2.91 -20.41 -3.73
C TRP A 18 -2.70 -19.47 -2.50
N ILE A 19 -3.01 -18.17 -2.62
CA ILE A 19 -2.99 -17.23 -1.47
C ILE A 19 -4.08 -17.66 -0.47
N ARG A 20 -5.26 -18.00 -0.98
CA ARG A 20 -6.36 -18.48 -0.15
C ARG A 20 -6.03 -19.79 0.53
N ASP A 21 -5.41 -20.73 -0.20
CA ASP A 21 -4.99 -22.02 0.33
C ASP A 21 -3.96 -21.84 1.47
N MET A 22 -3.06 -20.87 1.34
CA MET A 22 -2.12 -20.52 2.42
C MET A 22 -2.83 -19.97 3.67
N PHE A 23 -3.81 -19.08 3.51
CA PHE A 23 -4.59 -18.59 4.65
C PHE A 23 -5.45 -19.69 5.29
N THR A 24 -6.02 -20.57 4.46
CA THR A 24 -6.77 -21.75 4.93
C THR A 24 -5.88 -22.69 5.72
N GLU A 25 -4.67 -22.95 5.23
CA GLU A 25 -3.67 -23.76 5.93
C GLU A 25 -3.23 -23.10 7.23
N GLY A 26 -3.00 -21.79 7.22
CA GLY A 26 -2.71 -21.03 8.43
C GLY A 26 -3.81 -21.15 9.50
N ALA A 27 -5.07 -21.04 9.10
CA ALA A 27 -6.21 -21.21 9.99
C ALA A 27 -6.28 -22.65 10.53
N ARG A 28 -6.01 -23.66 9.68
CA ARG A 28 -5.95 -25.07 10.09
C ARG A 28 -4.86 -25.32 11.12
N LEU A 29 -3.64 -24.80 10.89
CA LEU A 29 -2.52 -24.94 11.81
C LEU A 29 -2.81 -24.31 13.18
N LYS A 30 -3.43 -23.12 13.19
CA LYS A 30 -3.86 -22.46 14.44
C LYS A 30 -4.91 -23.28 15.20
N ALA A 31 -5.88 -23.85 14.48
CA ALA A 31 -6.93 -24.69 15.08
C ALA A 31 -6.37 -26.01 15.63
N GLU A 32 -5.36 -26.59 14.98
CA GLU A 32 -4.76 -27.88 15.37
C GLU A 32 -3.75 -27.74 16.49
N HIS A 33 -2.93 -26.69 16.49
CA HIS A 33 -1.80 -26.55 17.40
C HIS A 33 -1.98 -25.46 18.46
N GLY A 34 -3.02 -24.64 18.38
CA GLY A 34 -3.20 -23.42 19.16
C GLY A 34 -2.52 -22.21 18.50
N GLU A 35 -3.17 -21.05 18.60
CA GLU A 35 -2.66 -19.80 17.99
C GLU A 35 -1.29 -19.40 18.55
N GLU A 36 -1.09 -19.65 19.86
CA GLU A 36 0.15 -19.36 20.58
C GLU A 36 1.36 -20.21 20.08
N ASN A 37 1.11 -21.29 19.34
CA ASN A 37 2.13 -22.18 18.82
C ASN A 37 2.39 -22.03 17.32
N VAL A 38 1.74 -21.06 16.68
CA VAL A 38 1.91 -20.74 15.25
C VAL A 38 2.49 -19.33 15.11
N SER A 39 3.59 -19.19 14.40
CA SER A 39 4.21 -17.89 14.10
C SER A 39 3.64 -17.34 12.80
N ASP A 40 2.57 -16.54 12.90
CA ASP A 40 1.90 -15.96 11.72
C ASP A 40 2.50 -14.59 11.36
N LEU A 41 3.40 -14.59 10.38
CA LEU A 41 4.03 -13.42 9.80
C LEU A 41 3.52 -13.15 8.37
N SER A 42 2.34 -13.65 8.02
CA SER A 42 1.76 -13.53 6.69
C SER A 42 0.91 -12.27 6.50
N LEU A 43 0.23 -11.80 7.57
CA LEU A 43 -0.74 -10.71 7.50
C LEU A 43 -0.11 -9.34 7.69
N GLY A 44 -0.40 -8.40 6.80
CA GLY A 44 -0.03 -6.98 6.90
C GLY A 44 -1.05 -6.14 7.65
N ASN A 45 -1.58 -6.66 8.78
CA ASN A 45 -2.53 -5.92 9.60
C ASN A 45 -1.79 -5.15 10.69
N PRO A 46 -2.01 -3.83 10.88
CA PRO A 46 -1.40 -3.09 11.98
C PRO A 46 -1.85 -3.65 13.32
N ILE A 47 -0.88 -3.84 14.24
CA ILE A 47 -1.14 -4.39 15.57
C ILE A 47 -1.29 -3.30 16.63
N LEU A 48 -0.71 -2.12 16.40
CA LEU A 48 -0.79 -1.04 17.35
C LEU A 48 -2.18 -0.44 17.39
N GLU A 49 -2.69 -0.26 18.60
CA GLU A 49 -3.92 0.47 18.86
C GLU A 49 -3.78 1.95 18.47
N PRO A 50 -4.88 2.63 18.16
CA PRO A 50 -4.86 4.07 17.92
C PRO A 50 -4.24 4.85 19.09
N PRO A 51 -3.48 5.93 18.82
CA PRO A 51 -2.98 6.82 19.87
C PRO A 51 -4.11 7.33 20.77
N GLU A 52 -3.82 7.60 22.07
CA GLU A 52 -4.84 8.07 23.02
C GLU A 52 -5.57 9.32 22.53
N ALA A 53 -4.87 10.24 21.84
CA ALA A 53 -5.50 11.42 21.24
C ALA A 53 -6.65 11.06 20.27
N VAL A 54 -6.54 9.95 19.55
CA VAL A 54 -7.59 9.43 18.65
C VAL A 54 -8.78 8.94 19.46
N LEU A 55 -8.53 8.19 20.53
CA LEU A 55 -9.58 7.67 21.41
C LEU A 55 -10.32 8.80 22.13
N GLU A 56 -9.60 9.82 22.62
CA GLU A 56 -10.19 11.00 23.24
C GLU A 56 -11.06 11.81 22.26
N ALA A 57 -10.56 12.02 21.04
CA ALA A 57 -11.32 12.70 19.99
C ALA A 57 -12.59 11.94 19.62
N LEU A 58 -12.53 10.60 19.51
CA LEU A 58 -13.70 9.76 19.26
C LEU A 58 -14.73 9.87 20.41
N ARG A 59 -14.28 9.78 21.68
CA ARG A 59 -15.16 9.94 22.85
C ARG A 59 -15.88 11.28 22.80
N LYS A 60 -15.18 12.38 22.47
CA LYS A 60 -15.76 13.71 22.33
C LYS A 60 -16.81 13.76 21.23
N LEU A 61 -16.50 13.25 20.03
CA LEU A 61 -17.41 13.25 18.87
C LEU A 61 -18.68 12.41 19.12
N VAL A 62 -18.57 11.33 19.88
CA VAL A 62 -19.72 10.44 20.20
C VAL A 62 -20.57 11.02 21.33
N ASN A 63 -19.96 11.61 22.36
CA ASN A 63 -20.69 12.16 23.52
C ASN A 63 -21.35 13.50 23.24
N ASP A 64 -20.80 14.30 22.31
CA ASP A 64 -21.35 15.61 21.92
C ASP A 64 -21.41 15.74 20.39
N PRO A 65 -22.30 14.99 19.73
CA PRO A 65 -22.42 15.00 18.30
C PRO A 65 -23.06 16.30 17.80
N ALA A 66 -22.38 16.99 16.87
CA ALA A 66 -22.96 18.16 16.22
C ALA A 66 -24.26 17.80 15.47
N PRO A 67 -25.25 18.69 15.39
CA PRO A 67 -26.47 18.44 14.65
C PRO A 67 -26.22 18.00 13.20
N GLY A 68 -26.80 16.89 12.77
CA GLY A 68 -26.63 16.37 11.42
C GLY A 68 -25.38 15.53 11.20
N SER A 69 -24.63 15.15 12.25
CA SER A 69 -23.39 14.35 12.15
C SER A 69 -23.54 13.03 11.40
N HIS A 70 -24.75 12.45 11.40
CA HIS A 70 -25.05 11.16 10.76
C HIS A 70 -25.75 11.28 9.40
N ARG A 71 -25.88 12.48 8.84
CA ARG A 71 -26.44 12.70 7.51
C ARG A 71 -25.41 12.41 6.42
N TYR A 72 -25.90 12.19 5.19
CA TYR A 72 -25.02 12.23 4.02
C TYR A 72 -24.28 13.56 3.95
N ILE A 73 -23.01 13.49 3.61
CA ILE A 73 -22.10 14.62 3.44
C ILE A 73 -21.73 14.78 1.95
N PRO A 74 -21.09 15.88 1.54
CA PRO A 74 -20.60 16.02 0.17
C PRO A 74 -19.73 14.83 -0.26
N ASN A 75 -19.87 14.38 -1.52
CA ASN A 75 -19.15 13.21 -2.03
C ASN A 75 -17.63 13.37 -2.03
N ALA A 76 -17.12 14.60 -2.09
CA ALA A 76 -15.69 14.89 -1.94
C ALA A 76 -15.20 14.80 -0.47
N GLY A 77 -16.10 14.79 0.48
CA GLY A 77 -15.80 14.90 1.92
C GLY A 77 -16.18 16.26 2.50
N LEU A 78 -16.08 16.37 3.81
CA LEU A 78 -16.38 17.60 4.56
C LEU A 78 -15.44 18.74 4.15
N PRO A 79 -15.93 19.94 3.84
CA PRO A 79 -15.09 21.05 3.37
C PRO A 79 -13.96 21.41 4.34
N GLU A 80 -14.24 21.46 5.64
CA GLU A 80 -13.28 21.74 6.69
C GLU A 80 -12.17 20.69 6.79
N VAL A 81 -12.49 19.42 6.54
CA VAL A 81 -11.51 18.31 6.52
C VAL A 81 -10.65 18.37 5.27
N ARG A 82 -11.25 18.62 4.13
CA ARG A 82 -10.53 18.81 2.86
C ARG A 82 -9.55 20.00 2.95
N GLN A 83 -9.98 21.09 3.57
CA GLN A 83 -9.13 22.26 3.79
C GLN A 83 -7.95 21.91 4.72
N TYR A 84 -8.21 21.21 5.84
CA TYR A 84 -7.16 20.73 6.75
C TYR A 84 -6.10 19.87 6.04
N ILE A 85 -6.56 18.93 5.19
CA ILE A 85 -5.65 18.07 4.42
C ILE A 85 -4.84 18.91 3.40
N ALA A 86 -5.49 19.86 2.72
CA ALA A 86 -4.83 20.74 1.75
C ALA A 86 -3.72 21.58 2.42
N GLU A 87 -3.98 22.18 3.57
CA GLU A 87 -3.00 22.96 4.35
C GLU A 87 -1.82 22.09 4.79
N SER A 88 -2.08 20.85 5.22
CA SER A 88 -1.03 19.88 5.57
C SER A 88 -0.15 19.53 4.38
N LEU A 89 -0.75 19.32 3.19
CA LEU A 89 0.00 19.04 1.98
C LEU A 89 0.77 20.25 1.45
N GLU A 90 0.20 21.44 1.54
CA GLU A 90 0.90 22.69 1.19
C GLU A 90 2.14 22.88 2.06
N ALA A 91 2.00 22.69 3.38
CA ALA A 91 3.13 22.79 4.32
C ALA A 91 4.25 21.77 4.00
N GLY A 92 3.89 20.54 3.57
CA GLY A 92 4.87 19.49 3.26
C GLY A 92 5.48 19.60 1.87
N THR A 93 4.73 20.09 0.88
CA THR A 93 5.13 20.07 -0.54
C THR A 93 5.50 21.43 -1.11
N SER A 94 5.10 22.51 -0.44
CA SER A 94 5.16 23.90 -0.94
C SER A 94 4.33 24.12 -2.23
N LEU A 95 3.38 23.22 -2.54
CA LEU A 95 2.45 23.38 -3.65
C LEU A 95 1.12 23.98 -3.15
N PRO A 96 0.46 24.87 -3.93
CA PRO A 96 -0.74 25.59 -3.49
C PRO A 96 -1.98 24.71 -3.51
N TYR A 97 -2.01 23.70 -2.63
CA TYR A 97 -3.19 22.85 -2.47
C TYR A 97 -4.35 23.66 -1.88
N THR A 98 -5.54 23.34 -2.36
CA THR A 98 -6.80 23.85 -1.81
C THR A 98 -7.76 22.69 -1.56
N ALA A 99 -8.83 22.91 -0.81
CA ALA A 99 -9.85 21.90 -0.58
C ALA A 99 -10.38 21.27 -1.88
N GLU A 100 -10.37 22.00 -3.01
CA GLU A 100 -10.85 21.50 -4.31
C GLU A 100 -9.98 20.37 -4.86
N HIS A 101 -8.72 20.27 -4.47
CA HIS A 101 -7.79 19.22 -4.88
C HIS A 101 -7.91 17.93 -4.05
N ILE A 102 -8.76 17.91 -3.00
CA ILE A 102 -8.84 16.80 -2.04
C ILE A 102 -10.17 16.08 -2.15
N ILE A 103 -10.11 14.75 -2.26
CA ILE A 103 -11.27 13.85 -2.20
C ILE A 103 -11.03 12.85 -1.06
N VAL A 104 -11.85 12.91 -0.01
CA VAL A 104 -11.76 11.97 1.12
C VAL A 104 -12.41 10.65 0.70
N THR A 105 -11.71 9.54 0.93
CA THR A 105 -12.06 8.22 0.39
C THR A 105 -12.10 7.13 1.45
N CYS A 106 -12.70 5.99 1.11
CA CYS A 106 -12.73 4.79 1.95
C CYS A 106 -11.34 4.11 1.98
N GLY A 107 -10.36 4.77 2.61
CA GLY A 107 -8.97 4.35 2.65
C GLY A 107 -8.25 4.48 1.30
N ALA A 108 -6.96 4.10 1.26
CA ALA A 108 -6.14 4.15 0.06
C ALA A 108 -6.67 3.24 -1.07
N GLY A 109 -7.19 2.05 -0.74
CA GLY A 109 -7.83 1.18 -1.73
C GLY A 109 -9.02 1.81 -2.42
N GLY A 110 -9.86 2.56 -1.68
CA GLY A 110 -10.93 3.37 -2.26
C GLY A 110 -10.40 4.49 -3.15
N ALA A 111 -9.36 5.20 -2.70
CA ALA A 111 -8.70 6.26 -3.47
C ALA A 111 -8.11 5.75 -4.79
N LEU A 112 -7.43 4.60 -4.77
CA LEU A 112 -6.89 3.95 -5.97
C LEU A 112 -8.00 3.58 -6.97
N ASN A 113 -9.09 2.95 -6.50
CA ASN A 113 -10.21 2.62 -7.38
C ASN A 113 -10.88 3.88 -7.96
N VAL A 114 -11.02 4.95 -7.17
CA VAL A 114 -11.54 6.25 -7.63
C VAL A 114 -10.62 6.85 -8.70
N ALA A 115 -9.31 6.89 -8.45
CA ALA A 115 -8.32 7.42 -9.39
C ALA A 115 -8.31 6.62 -10.69
N LEU A 116 -8.24 5.30 -10.62
CA LEU A 116 -8.22 4.43 -11.79
C LEU A 116 -9.53 4.48 -12.58
N LYS A 117 -10.69 4.60 -11.89
CA LYS A 117 -11.99 4.80 -12.56
C LYS A 117 -12.05 6.11 -13.33
N ALA A 118 -11.42 7.17 -12.82
CA ALA A 118 -11.37 8.47 -13.48
C ALA A 118 -10.34 8.54 -14.62
N LEU A 119 -9.31 7.66 -14.59
CA LEU A 119 -8.20 7.67 -15.55
C LEU A 119 -8.38 6.73 -16.74
N LEU A 120 -8.95 5.53 -16.52
CA LEU A 120 -8.81 4.42 -17.44
C LEU A 120 -10.02 4.30 -18.37
N ASP A 121 -9.72 4.16 -19.65
CA ASP A 121 -10.60 3.56 -20.65
C ASP A 121 -10.25 2.07 -20.87
N PRO A 122 -11.17 1.26 -21.42
CA PRO A 122 -10.90 -0.15 -21.72
C PRO A 122 -9.67 -0.33 -22.61
N GLY A 123 -8.71 -1.13 -22.13
CA GLY A 123 -7.44 -1.43 -22.82
C GLY A 123 -6.28 -0.49 -22.48
N ASP A 124 -6.50 0.51 -21.65
CA ASP A 124 -5.40 1.33 -21.10
C ASP A 124 -4.49 0.47 -20.18
N GLU A 125 -3.25 0.89 -20.04
CA GLU A 125 -2.23 0.19 -19.26
C GLU A 125 -1.83 1.03 -18.04
N VAL A 126 -1.64 0.32 -16.92
CA VAL A 126 -1.09 0.86 -15.68
C VAL A 126 0.23 0.15 -15.41
N VAL A 127 1.32 0.89 -15.31
CA VAL A 127 2.64 0.32 -14.97
C VAL A 127 2.82 0.35 -13.46
N THR A 128 3.43 -0.68 -12.88
CA THR A 128 3.87 -0.71 -11.47
C THR A 128 5.28 -1.25 -11.36
N LEU A 129 6.03 -0.76 -10.38
CA LEU A 129 7.35 -1.30 -10.03
C LEU A 129 7.19 -2.65 -9.32
N CYS A 130 7.95 -3.66 -9.72
CA CYS A 130 7.89 -5.01 -9.19
C CYS A 130 9.09 -5.28 -8.26
N PRO A 131 8.91 -5.78 -7.02
CA PRO A 131 7.67 -6.33 -6.46
C PRO A 131 6.67 -5.26 -6.01
N TYR A 132 5.37 -5.62 -6.01
CA TYR A 132 4.26 -4.68 -5.85
C TYR A 132 3.13 -5.25 -4.98
N PHE A 133 2.25 -4.39 -4.53
CA PHE A 133 1.03 -4.77 -3.81
C PHE A 133 0.03 -5.44 -4.79
N VAL A 134 -0.24 -6.72 -4.58
CA VAL A 134 -1.00 -7.58 -5.50
C VAL A 134 -2.38 -7.05 -5.91
N GLU A 135 -3.03 -6.25 -5.06
CA GLU A 135 -4.36 -5.70 -5.34
C GLU A 135 -4.37 -4.73 -6.54
N TYR A 136 -3.22 -4.19 -6.96
CA TYR A 136 -3.16 -3.32 -8.15
C TYR A 136 -3.59 -4.05 -9.43
N ASP A 137 -3.35 -5.36 -9.55
CA ASP A 137 -3.86 -6.19 -10.66
C ASP A 137 -5.39 -6.12 -10.73
N PHE A 138 -6.05 -6.28 -9.58
CA PHE A 138 -7.51 -6.27 -9.51
C PHE A 138 -8.06 -4.86 -9.68
N TYR A 139 -7.42 -3.84 -9.09
CA TYR A 139 -7.88 -2.46 -9.21
C TYR A 139 -7.80 -1.95 -10.66
N ALA A 140 -6.73 -2.26 -11.40
CA ALA A 140 -6.64 -1.92 -12.82
C ALA A 140 -7.70 -2.67 -13.64
N ALA A 141 -7.84 -3.98 -13.41
CA ALA A 141 -8.80 -4.82 -14.12
C ALA A 141 -10.28 -4.43 -13.87
N ASN A 142 -10.62 -3.97 -12.65
CA ASN A 142 -11.95 -3.48 -12.29
C ASN A 142 -12.43 -2.32 -13.20
N HIS A 143 -11.50 -1.60 -13.79
CA HIS A 143 -11.78 -0.42 -14.64
C HIS A 143 -11.38 -0.63 -16.10
N GLY A 144 -11.21 -1.91 -16.51
CA GLY A 144 -10.90 -2.26 -17.89
C GLY A 144 -9.43 -2.07 -18.29
N GLY A 145 -8.58 -1.70 -17.33
CA GLY A 145 -7.14 -1.54 -17.52
C GLY A 145 -6.37 -2.85 -17.40
N LYS A 146 -5.11 -2.81 -17.78
CA LYS A 146 -4.15 -3.92 -17.65
C LYS A 146 -2.93 -3.47 -16.87
N LEU A 147 -2.54 -4.25 -15.85
CA LEU A 147 -1.30 -3.99 -15.10
C LEU A 147 -0.09 -4.51 -15.88
N ILE A 148 0.90 -3.66 -16.04
CA ILE A 148 2.21 -3.96 -16.62
C ILE A 148 3.27 -3.81 -15.53
N ARG A 149 4.22 -4.73 -15.48
CA ARG A 149 5.25 -4.79 -14.45
C ARG A 149 6.56 -4.26 -15.00
N ALA A 150 7.19 -3.33 -14.29
CA ALA A 150 8.55 -2.89 -14.51
C ALA A 150 9.42 -3.46 -13.38
N GLU A 151 10.42 -4.27 -13.72
CA GLU A 151 11.31 -4.86 -12.72
C GLU A 151 12.14 -3.78 -12.02
N THR A 152 12.49 -4.03 -10.75
CA THR A 152 13.43 -3.22 -9.97
C THR A 152 14.77 -3.93 -9.86
N GLY A 153 15.81 -3.21 -9.41
CA GLY A 153 17.11 -3.79 -9.08
C GLY A 153 17.05 -4.86 -7.99
N ASP A 154 18.18 -5.49 -7.70
CA ASP A 154 18.30 -6.48 -6.62
C ASP A 154 18.15 -5.86 -5.22
N ASP A 155 18.34 -4.56 -5.10
CA ASP A 155 18.10 -3.73 -3.92
C ASP A 155 16.68 -3.17 -3.87
N PHE A 156 15.84 -3.55 -4.83
CA PHE A 156 14.47 -3.09 -5.03
C PHE A 156 14.34 -1.59 -5.37
N GLN A 157 15.43 -0.94 -5.80
CA GLN A 157 15.39 0.44 -6.27
C GLN A 157 14.91 0.52 -7.73
N ILE A 158 14.46 1.71 -8.12
CA ILE A 158 13.88 1.96 -9.46
C ILE A 158 14.93 1.68 -10.53
N ASP A 159 14.60 0.77 -11.46
CA ASP A 159 15.32 0.58 -12.70
C ASP A 159 14.62 1.41 -13.79
N LEU A 160 15.25 2.49 -14.21
CA LEU A 160 14.68 3.41 -15.19
C LEU A 160 14.62 2.80 -16.60
N GLU A 161 15.54 1.91 -16.96
CA GLU A 161 15.54 1.23 -18.26
C GLU A 161 14.36 0.24 -18.33
N ALA A 162 14.17 -0.55 -17.27
CA ALA A 162 13.04 -1.45 -17.17
C ALA A 162 11.70 -0.70 -17.14
N LEU A 163 11.64 0.46 -16.47
CA LEU A 163 10.44 1.30 -16.45
C LEU A 163 10.17 1.88 -17.85
N GLU A 164 11.18 2.39 -18.55
CA GLU A 164 11.03 2.92 -19.92
C GLU A 164 10.52 1.84 -20.88
N ALA A 165 11.09 0.64 -20.80
CA ALA A 165 10.68 -0.50 -21.62
C ALA A 165 9.22 -0.96 -21.35
N ALA A 166 8.69 -0.75 -20.13
CA ALA A 166 7.33 -1.08 -19.78
C ALA A 166 6.28 -0.05 -20.26
N ILE A 167 6.72 1.16 -20.62
CA ILE A 167 5.84 2.25 -21.07
C ILE A 167 5.50 2.08 -22.54
N THR A 168 4.21 2.10 -22.87
CA THR A 168 3.68 2.01 -24.24
C THR A 168 2.75 3.18 -24.55
N PRO A 169 2.31 3.36 -25.81
CA PRO A 169 1.29 4.36 -26.15
C PRO A 169 -0.06 4.19 -25.41
N ARG A 170 -0.29 3.02 -24.78
CA ARG A 170 -1.48 2.74 -23.97
C ARG A 170 -1.26 3.03 -22.47
N THR A 171 -0.05 3.31 -22.06
CA THR A 171 0.23 3.61 -20.65
C THR A 171 -0.47 4.89 -20.23
N ARG A 172 -1.35 4.77 -19.24
CA ARG A 172 -2.14 5.88 -18.71
C ARG A 172 -1.67 6.31 -17.34
N ALA A 173 -1.18 5.36 -16.54
CA ALA A 173 -0.68 5.64 -15.20
C ALA A 173 0.54 4.78 -14.84
N VAL A 174 1.34 5.29 -13.91
CA VAL A 174 2.38 4.54 -13.19
C VAL A 174 2.04 4.60 -11.71
N ILE A 175 2.03 3.45 -11.01
CA ILE A 175 1.84 3.38 -9.56
C ILE A 175 3.18 3.18 -8.88
N VAL A 176 3.48 4.04 -7.91
CA VAL A 176 4.65 3.95 -7.03
C VAL A 176 4.20 3.89 -5.59
N ASN A 177 4.66 2.88 -4.87
CA ASN A 177 4.38 2.70 -3.45
C ASN A 177 5.68 2.87 -2.64
N SER A 178 5.75 3.92 -1.81
CA SER A 178 6.93 4.24 -1.00
C SER A 178 6.52 4.84 0.37
N PRO A 179 6.96 4.23 1.48
CA PRO A 179 7.67 2.97 1.63
C PRO A 179 6.92 1.79 1.01
N ASN A 180 7.66 0.88 0.37
CA ASN A 180 7.08 -0.15 -0.48
C ASN A 180 6.52 -1.35 0.32
N ASN A 181 5.40 -1.87 -0.10
CA ASN A 181 4.91 -3.21 0.22
C ASN A 181 5.14 -4.11 -1.01
N PRO A 182 6.04 -5.13 -0.94
CA PRO A 182 6.46 -5.87 0.25
C PRO A 182 7.87 -5.57 0.79
N THR A 183 8.66 -4.69 0.20
CA THR A 183 10.10 -4.61 0.45
C THR A 183 10.51 -3.71 1.63
N GLY A 184 9.67 -2.74 1.97
CA GLY A 184 9.96 -1.72 2.97
C GLY A 184 10.98 -0.66 2.52
N VAL A 185 11.41 -0.66 1.26
CA VAL A 185 12.35 0.35 0.75
C VAL A 185 11.67 1.70 0.51
N ILE A 186 12.45 2.75 0.65
CA ILE A 186 12.10 4.12 0.26
C ILE A 186 12.86 4.44 -1.03
N TYR A 187 12.18 5.02 -2.01
CA TYR A 187 12.83 5.49 -3.23
C TYR A 187 13.48 6.86 -2.98
N PRO A 188 14.77 7.04 -3.29
CA PRO A 188 15.47 8.33 -3.17
C PRO A 188 14.83 9.41 -4.06
N GLU A 189 14.92 10.66 -3.62
CA GLU A 189 14.38 11.79 -4.38
C GLU A 189 14.97 11.87 -5.80
N GLU A 190 16.27 11.59 -5.94
CA GLU A 190 16.95 11.59 -7.23
C GLU A 190 16.30 10.59 -8.21
N SER A 191 16.06 9.35 -7.76
CA SER A 191 15.41 8.31 -8.58
C SER A 191 13.96 8.69 -8.94
N LEU A 192 13.22 9.27 -8.00
CA LEU A 192 11.86 9.75 -8.22
C LEU A 192 11.83 10.94 -9.20
N ARG A 193 12.81 11.84 -9.14
CA ARG A 193 12.98 12.97 -10.08
C ARG A 193 13.28 12.46 -11.48
N ALA A 194 14.23 11.55 -11.62
CA ALA A 194 14.58 10.93 -12.90
C ALA A 194 13.39 10.18 -13.51
N MET A 195 12.62 9.46 -12.69
CA MET A 195 11.36 8.86 -13.12
C MET A 195 10.36 9.92 -13.62
N GLY A 196 10.19 11.04 -12.93
CA GLY A 196 9.33 12.16 -13.36
C GLY A 196 9.75 12.74 -14.70
N GLU A 197 11.06 12.85 -14.97
CA GLU A 197 11.62 13.28 -16.25
C GLU A 197 11.32 12.28 -17.38
N LEU A 198 11.50 10.99 -17.10
CA LEU A 198 11.17 9.91 -18.02
C LEU A 198 9.67 9.94 -18.38
N LEU A 199 8.79 10.07 -17.39
CA LEU A 199 7.34 10.13 -17.61
C LEU A 199 6.94 11.38 -18.42
N ARG A 200 7.62 12.51 -18.22
CA ARG A 200 7.39 13.73 -19.00
C ARG A 200 7.81 13.53 -20.47
N ALA A 201 8.96 12.94 -20.71
CA ALA A 201 9.45 12.61 -22.06
C ALA A 201 8.52 11.62 -22.77
N ALA A 202 8.11 10.55 -22.08
CA ALA A 202 7.18 9.54 -22.61
C ALA A 202 5.81 10.14 -22.92
N SER A 203 5.28 11.02 -22.05
CA SER A 203 4.02 11.74 -22.28
C SER A 203 4.08 12.58 -23.54
N GLY A 204 5.17 13.31 -23.75
CA GLY A 204 5.41 14.08 -24.98
C GLY A 204 5.52 13.20 -26.22
N LYS A 205 6.24 12.08 -26.13
CA LYS A 205 6.42 11.11 -27.24
C LYS A 205 5.09 10.47 -27.66
N HIS A 206 4.22 10.16 -26.72
CA HIS A 206 2.94 9.47 -26.97
C HIS A 206 1.75 10.42 -27.14
N GLY A 207 1.94 11.73 -26.95
CA GLY A 207 0.90 12.75 -27.13
C GLY A 207 -0.24 12.68 -26.10
N ARG A 208 -0.01 11.99 -24.97
CA ARG A 208 -0.99 11.88 -23.87
C ARG A 208 -0.28 11.88 -22.50
N PRO A 209 -0.80 12.59 -21.50
CA PRO A 209 -0.21 12.60 -20.17
C PRO A 209 -0.23 11.20 -19.51
N ILE A 210 0.90 10.80 -18.94
CA ILE A 210 0.99 9.64 -18.07
C ILE A 210 0.90 10.16 -16.64
N VAL A 211 -0.04 9.65 -15.85
CA VAL A 211 -0.27 10.08 -14.48
C VAL A 211 0.55 9.21 -13.51
N LEU A 212 1.27 9.83 -12.60
CA LEU A 212 1.97 9.14 -11.51
C LEU A 212 1.05 9.06 -10.29
N ILE A 213 0.73 7.86 -9.85
CA ILE A 213 -0.04 7.61 -8.64
C ILE A 213 0.94 7.25 -7.52
N ALA A 214 1.14 8.17 -6.58
CA ALA A 214 1.94 7.97 -5.38
C ALA A 214 1.05 7.33 -4.29
N ASP A 215 1.20 6.01 -4.07
CA ASP A 215 0.48 5.28 -3.02
C ASP A 215 1.34 5.24 -1.75
N GLU A 216 0.97 6.06 -0.76
CA GLU A 216 1.81 6.37 0.41
C GLU A 216 1.16 6.05 1.76
N PRO A 217 0.53 4.89 1.98
CA PRO A 217 -0.10 4.57 3.26
C PRO A 217 0.90 4.36 4.40
N TYR A 218 2.20 4.23 4.08
CA TYR A 218 3.29 4.02 5.04
C TYR A 218 4.19 5.25 5.22
N ARG A 219 3.85 6.42 4.64
CA ARG A 219 4.69 7.64 4.68
C ARG A 219 5.17 7.99 6.10
N ASN A 220 4.34 7.78 7.11
CA ASN A 220 4.65 8.09 8.50
C ASN A 220 5.26 6.91 9.29
N LEU A 221 5.43 5.73 8.67
CA LEU A 221 6.08 4.56 9.25
C LEU A 221 7.48 4.39 8.66
N VAL A 222 8.41 5.22 9.11
CA VAL A 222 9.78 5.31 8.59
C VAL A 222 10.77 5.17 9.73
N PHE A 223 11.87 4.45 9.50
CA PHE A 223 12.85 4.07 10.49
C PHE A 223 14.14 4.88 10.36
N ASP A 224 15.00 4.78 11.38
CA ASP A 224 16.36 5.32 11.39
C ASP A 224 16.44 6.85 11.15
N GLY A 225 15.37 7.58 11.45
CA GLY A 225 15.31 9.03 11.22
C GLY A 225 15.23 9.45 9.76
N LEU A 226 14.97 8.51 8.86
CA LEU A 226 14.79 8.78 7.43
C LEU A 226 13.47 9.52 7.17
N THR A 227 13.36 10.09 5.98
CA THR A 227 12.14 10.75 5.50
C THR A 227 11.78 10.24 4.10
N VAL A 228 10.49 10.23 3.78
CA VAL A 228 10.00 9.89 2.44
C VAL A 228 9.95 11.18 1.61
N PRO A 229 10.61 11.24 0.45
CA PRO A 229 10.50 12.39 -0.44
C PRO A 229 9.06 12.64 -0.89
N TRP A 230 8.69 13.92 -1.06
CA TRP A 230 7.40 14.27 -1.64
C TRP A 230 7.45 14.12 -3.16
N ILE A 231 6.58 13.30 -3.72
CA ILE A 231 6.51 13.06 -5.18
C ILE A 231 5.82 14.21 -5.93
N PRO A 232 4.73 14.84 -5.44
CA PRO A 232 4.02 15.88 -6.17
C PRO A 232 4.89 17.06 -6.68
N PRO A 233 5.92 17.54 -5.95
CA PRO A 233 6.81 18.59 -6.47
C PRO A 233 7.73 18.14 -7.61
N LEU A 234 7.94 16.84 -7.77
CA LEU A 234 8.87 16.28 -8.75
C LEU A 234 8.23 16.04 -10.12
N TYR A 235 6.90 15.81 -10.15
CA TYR A 235 6.17 15.57 -11.37
C TYR A 235 4.77 16.18 -11.32
N ALA A 236 4.44 17.04 -12.29
CA ALA A 236 3.20 17.81 -12.30
C ALA A 236 1.93 16.95 -12.40
N HIS A 237 1.99 15.82 -13.12
CA HIS A 237 0.84 14.92 -13.26
C HIS A 237 0.82 13.84 -12.19
N THR A 238 0.84 14.24 -10.92
CA THR A 238 0.85 13.33 -9.76
C THR A 238 -0.50 13.32 -9.05
N LEU A 239 -0.95 12.12 -8.67
CA LEU A 239 -2.02 11.88 -7.72
C LEU A 239 -1.40 11.29 -6.46
N LEU A 240 -1.67 11.86 -5.30
CA LEU A 240 -1.27 11.31 -4.01
C LEU A 240 -2.43 10.52 -3.41
N VAL A 241 -2.18 9.27 -3.08
CA VAL A 241 -3.14 8.37 -2.44
C VAL A 241 -2.58 7.95 -1.09
N THR A 242 -3.37 8.06 -0.04
CA THR A 242 -2.96 7.61 1.29
C THR A 242 -4.15 7.21 2.17
N SER A 243 -3.85 6.69 3.35
CA SER A 243 -4.85 6.36 4.37
C SER A 243 -4.26 6.46 5.77
N HIS A 244 -5.13 6.61 6.76
CA HIS A 244 -4.78 6.58 8.17
C HIS A 244 -4.86 5.16 8.79
N SER A 245 -4.77 4.14 7.94
CA SER A 245 -4.79 2.74 8.37
C SER A 245 -3.57 2.35 9.19
N LYS A 246 -2.42 3.00 8.94
CA LYS A 246 -1.12 2.56 9.48
C LYS A 246 -0.57 3.55 10.49
N ASP A 247 -0.64 4.83 10.19
CA ASP A 247 -0.12 5.91 11.04
C ASP A 247 -0.99 6.21 12.28
N LEU A 248 -2.31 6.02 12.17
CA LEU A 248 -3.25 6.20 13.28
C LEU A 248 -3.85 4.91 13.82
N GLY A 249 -3.48 3.73 13.28
CA GLY A 249 -4.08 2.46 13.69
C GLY A 249 -5.56 2.30 13.29
N LEU A 250 -6.04 3.03 12.27
CA LEU A 250 -7.44 3.10 11.86
C LEU A 250 -7.74 2.25 10.62
N ALA A 251 -7.14 1.07 10.52
CA ALA A 251 -7.32 0.21 9.35
C ALA A 251 -8.77 -0.25 9.14
N GLY A 252 -9.50 -0.54 10.24
CA GLY A 252 -10.91 -0.93 10.23
C GLY A 252 -11.86 0.20 9.85
N GLU A 253 -11.46 1.45 10.07
CA GLU A 253 -12.32 2.63 9.93
C GLU A 253 -12.37 3.18 8.50
N ARG A 254 -11.51 2.66 7.62
CA ARG A 254 -11.53 2.97 6.19
C ARG A 254 -11.48 4.47 5.89
N ILE A 255 -10.55 5.20 6.48
CA ILE A 255 -10.36 6.64 6.23
C ILE A 255 -9.04 6.91 5.50
N GLY A 256 -9.10 7.69 4.42
CA GLY A 256 -7.98 8.08 3.58
C GLY A 256 -8.38 9.18 2.62
N TYR A 257 -7.51 9.52 1.69
CA TYR A 257 -7.82 10.53 0.67
C TYR A 257 -7.03 10.33 -0.62
N LEU A 258 -7.58 10.91 -1.68
CA LEU A 258 -6.94 11.20 -2.95
C LEU A 258 -6.67 12.71 -3.00
N ALA A 259 -5.41 13.11 -3.22
CA ALA A 259 -5.05 14.49 -3.51
C ALA A 259 -4.54 14.62 -4.93
N VAL A 260 -5.11 15.57 -5.66
CA VAL A 260 -4.74 15.90 -7.05
C VAL A 260 -3.74 17.05 -7.01
N THR A 261 -2.56 16.89 -7.61
CA THR A 261 -1.61 18.00 -7.61
C THR A 261 -2.21 19.25 -8.32
N PRO A 262 -2.01 20.46 -7.76
CA PRO A 262 -2.50 21.70 -8.36
C PRO A 262 -1.96 21.95 -9.80
N HIS A 263 -0.84 21.31 -10.13
CA HIS A 263 -0.18 21.44 -11.44
C HIS A 263 -0.61 20.37 -12.46
N LEU A 264 -1.55 19.49 -12.11
CA LEU A 264 -2.11 18.54 -13.05
C LEU A 264 -2.85 19.31 -14.17
N SER A 265 -2.58 18.98 -15.44
CA SER A 265 -3.38 19.52 -16.52
C SER A 265 -4.86 19.11 -16.33
N GLU A 266 -5.78 20.06 -16.47
CA GLU A 266 -7.21 19.84 -16.23
C GLU A 266 -7.56 19.36 -14.80
N ALA A 267 -6.80 19.80 -13.77
CA ALA A 267 -7.01 19.39 -12.38
C ALA A 267 -8.47 19.47 -11.92
N ALA A 268 -9.14 20.57 -12.23
CA ALA A 268 -10.55 20.77 -11.84
C ALA A 268 -11.48 19.73 -12.49
N LEU A 269 -11.26 19.41 -13.78
CA LEU A 269 -12.04 18.38 -14.49
C LEU A 269 -11.78 17.00 -13.88
N PHE A 270 -10.52 16.69 -13.60
CA PHE A 270 -10.14 15.42 -12.95
C PHE A 270 -10.75 15.29 -11.57
N CYS A 271 -10.70 16.32 -10.74
CA CYS A 271 -11.36 16.34 -9.41
C CYS A 271 -12.87 16.08 -9.53
N GLY A 272 -13.54 16.71 -10.50
CA GLY A 272 -14.96 16.45 -10.79
C GLY A 272 -15.23 14.99 -11.17
N ALA A 273 -14.38 14.41 -12.03
CA ALA A 273 -14.46 13.01 -12.42
C ALA A 273 -14.20 12.06 -11.24
N ALA A 274 -13.23 12.37 -10.38
CA ALA A 274 -12.93 11.58 -9.17
C ALA A 274 -14.09 11.61 -8.15
N VAL A 275 -14.71 12.78 -7.94
CA VAL A 275 -15.92 12.91 -7.10
C VAL A 275 -17.08 12.08 -7.66
N MET A 276 -17.28 12.14 -8.98
CA MET A 276 -18.28 11.31 -9.67
C MET A 276 -17.96 9.82 -9.50
N ALA A 277 -16.69 9.41 -9.69
CA ALA A 277 -16.23 8.04 -9.52
C ALA A 277 -16.49 7.55 -8.09
N ASN A 278 -16.14 8.34 -7.06
CA ASN A 278 -16.38 8.02 -5.66
C ASN A 278 -17.87 7.71 -5.39
N ARG A 279 -18.77 8.49 -5.99
CA ARG A 279 -20.21 8.27 -5.88
C ARG A 279 -20.67 7.00 -6.58
N ILE A 280 -20.32 6.82 -7.86
CA ILE A 280 -20.87 5.72 -8.68
C ILE A 280 -20.24 4.36 -8.38
N LEU A 281 -19.06 4.31 -7.77
CA LEU A 281 -18.47 3.09 -7.23
C LEU A 281 -19.18 2.59 -5.96
N GLY A 282 -20.16 3.36 -5.45
CA GLY A 282 -20.94 3.00 -4.28
C GLY A 282 -20.34 3.42 -2.95
N PHE A 283 -19.16 4.08 -2.93
CA PHE A 283 -18.59 4.64 -1.70
C PHE A 283 -19.43 5.83 -1.21
N VAL A 284 -19.92 6.67 -2.14
CA VAL A 284 -20.71 7.88 -1.90
C VAL A 284 -19.89 8.94 -1.15
N ASN A 285 -19.43 8.63 0.05
CA ASN A 285 -18.46 9.38 0.86
C ASN A 285 -17.78 8.46 1.88
N ALA A 286 -16.58 8.83 2.33
CA ALA A 286 -15.94 8.17 3.46
C ALA A 286 -16.69 8.43 4.78
N PRO A 287 -16.51 7.58 5.82
CA PRO A 287 -17.22 7.70 7.09
C PRO A 287 -17.11 9.09 7.72
N ALA A 288 -18.24 9.78 7.89
CA ALA A 288 -18.31 11.17 8.33
C ALA A 288 -17.71 11.40 9.74
N LEU A 289 -17.88 10.46 10.65
CA LEU A 289 -17.32 10.51 12.00
C LEU A 289 -15.79 10.60 11.95
N PHE A 290 -15.16 9.72 11.17
CA PHE A 290 -13.70 9.67 11.05
C PHE A 290 -13.14 10.83 10.24
N GLN A 291 -13.89 11.41 9.32
CA GLN A 291 -13.49 12.66 8.70
C GLN A 291 -13.36 13.79 9.75
N ARG A 292 -14.36 13.96 10.61
CA ARG A 292 -14.34 15.00 11.67
C ARG A 292 -13.23 14.79 12.69
N LEU A 293 -12.78 13.56 12.87
CA LEU A 293 -11.69 13.21 13.78
C LEU A 293 -10.34 13.76 13.27
N LEU A 294 -10.05 13.74 11.96
CA LEU A 294 -8.73 14.04 11.42
C LEU A 294 -8.14 15.39 11.87
N PRO A 295 -8.88 16.52 11.81
CA PRO A 295 -8.33 17.81 12.29
C PRO A 295 -8.08 17.85 13.80
N MET A 296 -8.76 16.98 14.57
CA MET A 296 -8.62 16.94 16.03
C MET A 296 -7.38 16.18 16.50
N VAL A 297 -6.78 15.37 15.62
CA VAL A 297 -5.66 14.48 15.93
C VAL A 297 -4.40 14.83 15.13
N ALA A 298 -4.30 16.11 14.73
CA ALA A 298 -3.15 16.61 13.98
C ALA A 298 -1.82 16.26 14.69
N GLY A 299 -0.88 15.66 13.96
CA GLY A 299 0.42 15.27 14.49
C GLY A 299 0.42 13.98 15.33
N ALA A 300 -0.74 13.34 15.58
CA ALA A 300 -0.77 12.05 16.24
C ALA A 300 -0.25 10.94 15.28
N SER A 301 0.45 9.96 15.85
CA SER A 301 0.91 8.77 15.16
C SER A 301 1.09 7.63 16.15
N VAL A 302 1.00 6.40 15.67
CA VAL A 302 1.41 5.22 16.44
C VAL A 302 2.91 5.29 16.75
N ASP A 303 3.38 4.52 17.75
CA ASP A 303 4.81 4.45 18.08
C ASP A 303 5.59 3.69 16.98
N VAL A 304 6.19 4.44 16.07
CA VAL A 304 7.01 3.89 14.97
C VAL A 304 8.22 3.11 15.49
N ARG A 305 8.76 3.47 16.67
CA ARG A 305 9.89 2.74 17.29
C ARG A 305 9.53 1.31 17.66
N TYR A 306 8.27 1.04 17.94
CA TYR A 306 7.80 -0.34 18.15
C TYR A 306 8.10 -1.21 16.92
N TYR A 307 7.71 -0.76 15.73
CA TYR A 307 7.98 -1.48 14.48
C TYR A 307 9.47 -1.53 14.13
N GLN A 308 10.21 -0.45 14.36
CA GLN A 308 11.65 -0.45 14.15
C GLN A 308 12.36 -1.50 15.02
N ASN A 309 11.99 -1.61 16.29
CA ASN A 309 12.54 -2.61 17.21
C ASN A 309 12.24 -4.04 16.74
N LEU A 310 11.04 -4.31 16.23
CA LEU A 310 10.67 -5.62 15.68
C LEU A 310 11.44 -5.94 14.39
N ARG A 311 11.64 -4.94 13.50
CA ARG A 311 12.50 -5.06 12.34
C ARG A 311 13.89 -5.50 12.75
N ASP A 312 14.51 -4.81 13.68
CA ASP A 312 15.89 -5.05 14.10
C ASP A 312 16.04 -6.41 14.79
N ARG A 313 15.03 -6.82 15.57
CA ARG A 313 14.95 -8.12 16.23
C ARG A 313 14.88 -9.30 15.25
N LEU A 314 14.32 -9.09 14.05
CA LEU A 314 14.28 -10.09 12.97
C LEU A 314 15.48 -10.00 12.04
N LEU A 315 15.86 -8.80 11.61
CA LEU A 315 16.80 -8.57 10.53
C LEU A 315 18.18 -9.13 10.83
N LYS A 316 18.71 -8.86 12.03
CA LYS A 316 20.05 -9.32 12.42
C LYS A 316 20.14 -10.83 12.49
N PRO A 317 19.27 -11.57 13.24
CA PRO A 317 19.33 -13.03 13.27
C PRO A 317 19.12 -13.69 11.90
N LEU A 318 18.19 -13.17 11.08
CA LEU A 318 17.98 -13.73 9.74
C LEU A 318 19.26 -13.65 8.88
N ARG A 319 20.00 -12.54 8.95
CA ARG A 319 21.27 -12.39 8.26
C ARG A 319 22.35 -13.34 8.81
N GLU A 320 22.40 -13.52 10.12
CA GLU A 320 23.32 -14.46 10.78
C GLU A 320 23.04 -15.91 10.38
N MET A 321 21.77 -16.28 10.15
CA MET A 321 21.35 -17.57 9.60
C MET A 321 21.70 -17.75 8.11
N GLY A 322 22.05 -16.67 7.39
CA GLY A 322 22.41 -16.70 5.96
C GLY A 322 21.32 -16.19 5.01
N TYR A 323 20.18 -15.73 5.49
CA TYR A 323 19.18 -15.10 4.63
C TYR A 323 19.69 -13.78 4.05
N ARG A 324 19.50 -13.57 2.76
CA ARG A 324 19.80 -12.29 2.09
C ARG A 324 18.60 -11.38 2.19
N VAL A 325 18.74 -10.30 2.96
CA VAL A 325 17.65 -9.35 3.26
C VAL A 325 18.13 -7.94 3.02
N VAL A 326 17.43 -7.20 2.15
CA VAL A 326 17.57 -5.74 2.03
C VAL A 326 16.96 -5.11 3.29
N THR A 327 17.65 -4.12 3.88
CA THR A 327 17.15 -3.45 5.09
C THR A 327 15.93 -2.61 4.73
N PRO A 328 14.74 -2.92 5.30
CA PRO A 328 13.58 -2.05 5.11
C PRO A 328 13.76 -0.74 5.86
N GLN A 329 13.42 0.34 5.19
CA GLN A 329 13.53 1.71 5.69
C GLN A 329 12.21 2.22 6.25
N GLY A 330 11.10 1.52 5.98
CA GLY A 330 9.77 1.86 6.44
C GLY A 330 8.78 0.70 6.27
N ALA A 331 7.50 0.96 6.47
CA ALA A 331 6.42 -0.02 6.53
C ALA A 331 6.65 -1.05 7.66
N PHE A 332 6.15 -2.26 7.53
CA PHE A 332 6.39 -3.34 8.51
C PHE A 332 6.60 -4.69 7.83
N TYR A 333 7.42 -4.66 6.74
CA TYR A 333 7.73 -5.86 5.96
C TYR A 333 9.23 -6.04 5.78
N LEU A 334 9.64 -7.32 5.77
CA LEU A 334 10.91 -7.80 5.24
C LEU A 334 10.62 -8.63 4.00
N PHE A 335 11.51 -8.55 3.01
CA PHE A 335 11.37 -9.30 1.76
C PHE A 335 12.67 -10.05 1.42
N PRO A 336 13.01 -11.10 2.21
CA PRO A 336 14.21 -11.88 2.00
C PRO A 336 14.20 -12.65 0.69
N LYS A 337 15.39 -12.90 0.13
CA LYS A 337 15.57 -13.91 -0.89
C LYS A 337 15.36 -15.31 -0.29
N SER A 338 14.59 -16.14 -0.96
CA SER A 338 14.41 -17.53 -0.56
C SER A 338 15.73 -18.32 -0.70
N PRO A 339 16.07 -19.20 0.25
CA PRO A 339 17.25 -20.07 0.14
C PRO A 339 17.22 -20.98 -1.09
N ILE A 340 16.03 -21.32 -1.59
CA ILE A 340 15.82 -22.11 -2.80
C ILE A 340 15.04 -21.29 -3.85
N PRO A 341 15.24 -21.55 -5.17
CA PRO A 341 14.55 -20.80 -6.22
C PRO A 341 13.02 -20.88 -6.18
N ASP A 342 12.48 -22.00 -5.75
CA ASP A 342 11.02 -22.23 -5.59
C ASP A 342 10.57 -21.66 -4.23
N ASP A 343 10.10 -20.42 -4.24
CA ASP A 343 9.61 -19.69 -3.06
C ASP A 343 8.31 -20.31 -2.51
N VAL A 344 7.51 -20.98 -3.33
CA VAL A 344 6.30 -21.69 -2.88
C VAL A 344 6.69 -22.95 -2.10
N ALA A 345 7.67 -23.71 -2.59
CA ALA A 345 8.21 -24.88 -1.87
C ALA A 345 8.85 -24.45 -0.53
N PHE A 346 9.59 -23.33 -0.51
CA PHE A 346 10.12 -22.75 0.73
C PHE A 346 9.02 -22.43 1.73
N VAL A 347 7.95 -21.76 1.30
CA VAL A 347 6.83 -21.40 2.18
C VAL A 347 6.13 -22.65 2.73
N ARG A 348 5.98 -23.72 1.93
CA ARG A 348 5.45 -25.01 2.42
C ARG A 348 6.35 -25.65 3.47
N ALA A 349 7.67 -25.59 3.29
CA ALA A 349 8.61 -26.04 4.31
C ALA A 349 8.49 -25.20 5.60
N ALA A 350 8.31 -23.88 5.49
CA ALA A 350 8.05 -23.02 6.63
C ALA A 350 6.75 -23.37 7.36
N GLN A 351 5.69 -23.70 6.63
CA GLN A 351 4.42 -24.14 7.22
C GLN A 351 4.56 -25.43 8.04
N SER A 352 5.43 -26.37 7.63
CA SER A 352 5.69 -27.60 8.41
C SER A 352 6.33 -27.30 9.76
N GLU A 353 7.03 -26.17 9.90
CA GLU A 353 7.58 -25.66 11.16
C GLU A 353 6.63 -24.63 11.84
N ARG A 354 5.36 -24.59 11.43
CA ARG A 354 4.32 -23.66 11.97
C ARG A 354 4.69 -22.19 11.82
N LEU A 355 5.43 -21.87 10.75
CA LEU A 355 5.84 -20.52 10.38
C LEU A 355 5.09 -20.12 9.11
N LEU A 356 4.28 -19.05 9.19
CA LEU A 356 3.48 -18.56 8.07
C LEU A 356 4.13 -17.29 7.50
N VAL A 357 4.53 -17.37 6.24
CA VAL A 357 5.07 -16.26 5.43
C VAL A 357 4.43 -16.29 4.05
N VAL A 358 4.62 -15.27 3.23
CA VAL A 358 3.98 -15.18 1.89
C VAL A 358 5.04 -15.26 0.80
N PRO A 359 4.93 -16.17 -0.20
CA PRO A 359 5.92 -16.28 -1.26
C PRO A 359 5.94 -15.03 -2.15
N GLY A 360 7.12 -14.70 -2.64
CA GLY A 360 7.39 -13.52 -3.45
C GLY A 360 6.73 -13.56 -4.83
N SER A 361 6.47 -14.75 -5.36
CA SER A 361 5.68 -14.94 -6.59
C SER A 361 4.31 -14.26 -6.50
N GLY A 362 3.71 -14.15 -5.31
CA GLY A 362 2.49 -13.39 -5.06
C GLY A 362 2.64 -11.87 -5.19
N PHE A 363 3.85 -11.37 -5.15
CA PHE A 363 4.18 -9.95 -5.35
C PHE A 363 4.88 -9.70 -6.68
N GLY A 364 4.84 -10.69 -7.61
CA GLY A 364 5.49 -10.61 -8.90
C GLY A 364 7.00 -10.90 -8.88
N ARG A 365 7.61 -11.22 -7.74
CA ARG A 365 9.06 -11.45 -7.59
C ARG A 365 9.35 -12.87 -7.05
N PRO A 366 9.32 -13.92 -7.89
CA PRO A 366 9.67 -15.29 -7.48
C PRO A 366 11.06 -15.37 -6.84
N GLY A 367 11.29 -16.40 -6.04
CA GLY A 367 12.57 -16.61 -5.34
C GLY A 367 12.76 -15.69 -4.14
N HIS A 368 11.71 -15.05 -3.64
CA HIS A 368 11.66 -14.25 -2.43
C HIS A 368 10.46 -14.66 -1.56
N PHE A 369 10.37 -14.11 -0.36
CA PHE A 369 9.18 -14.24 0.47
C PHE A 369 8.99 -13.01 1.36
N ARG A 370 7.74 -12.70 1.69
CA ARG A 370 7.42 -11.58 2.58
C ARG A 370 7.21 -12.06 4.01
N ILE A 371 7.84 -11.36 4.94
CA ILE A 371 7.61 -11.41 6.38
C ILE A 371 6.90 -10.11 6.78
N SER A 372 5.74 -10.20 7.41
CA SER A 372 5.14 -9.06 8.11
C SER A 372 5.59 -9.10 9.57
N PHE A 373 6.22 -8.04 10.06
CA PHE A 373 6.58 -7.91 11.46
C PHE A 373 5.60 -7.03 12.26
N SER A 374 4.39 -6.86 11.75
CA SER A 374 3.28 -6.26 12.50
C SER A 374 2.65 -7.30 13.42
N VAL A 375 3.41 -7.74 14.40
CA VAL A 375 3.09 -8.79 15.36
C VAL A 375 3.64 -8.42 16.73
N THR A 376 3.38 -9.24 17.77
CA THR A 376 4.00 -9.04 19.08
C THR A 376 5.45 -9.55 19.11
N PRO A 377 6.31 -9.05 20.05
CA PRO A 377 7.68 -9.53 20.19
C PRO A 377 7.78 -11.05 20.41
N GLU A 378 6.82 -11.65 21.13
CA GLU A 378 6.78 -13.08 21.41
C GLU A 378 6.60 -13.92 20.15
N VAL A 379 5.83 -13.41 19.16
CA VAL A 379 5.68 -14.07 17.86
C VAL A 379 7.00 -14.03 17.08
N VAL A 380 7.73 -12.91 17.14
CA VAL A 380 9.07 -12.79 16.53
C VAL A 380 10.03 -13.81 17.16
N ASP A 381 10.10 -13.87 18.49
CA ASP A 381 11.00 -14.79 19.19
C ASP A 381 10.72 -16.24 18.87
N ARG A 382 9.46 -16.60 18.77
CA ARG A 382 9.04 -17.96 18.40
C ARG A 382 9.33 -18.27 16.93
N ALA A 383 9.31 -17.27 16.06
CA ALA A 383 9.57 -17.46 14.63
C ALA A 383 11.06 -17.74 14.33
N LEU A 384 12.00 -17.16 15.08
CA LEU A 384 13.43 -17.28 14.81
C LEU A 384 13.95 -18.72 14.76
N PRO A 385 13.68 -19.59 15.74
CA PRO A 385 14.07 -20.99 15.65
C PRO A 385 13.46 -21.76 14.47
N ALA A 386 12.24 -21.37 14.05
CA ALA A 386 11.59 -21.98 12.88
C ALA A 386 12.29 -21.57 11.58
N PHE A 387 12.69 -20.29 11.44
CA PHE A 387 13.49 -19.83 10.31
C PHE A 387 14.83 -20.58 10.22
N GLU A 388 15.51 -20.78 11.34
CA GLU A 388 16.78 -21.52 11.37
C GLU A 388 16.62 -22.97 10.90
N LYS A 389 15.61 -23.69 11.42
CA LYS A 389 15.31 -25.06 11.01
C LYS A 389 14.99 -25.15 9.52
N VAL A 390 14.09 -24.26 9.02
CA VAL A 390 13.72 -24.28 7.61
C VAL A 390 14.92 -23.99 6.72
N PHE A 391 15.80 -23.04 7.12
CA PHE A 391 17.02 -22.74 6.38
C PHE A 391 17.93 -23.96 6.25
N GLN A 392 18.14 -24.68 7.36
CA GLN A 392 18.95 -25.90 7.40
C GLN A 392 18.35 -27.05 6.59
N GLN A 393 17.01 -27.17 6.56
CA GLN A 393 16.30 -28.22 5.81
C GLN A 393 16.39 -28.04 4.29
N VAL A 394 16.35 -26.79 3.81
CA VAL A 394 16.21 -26.52 2.36
C VAL A 394 17.43 -25.86 1.73
N GLY A 395 18.30 -25.26 2.51
CA GLY A 395 19.44 -24.44 2.03
C GLY A 395 20.82 -24.97 2.44
N GLY A 396 20.86 -26.08 3.21
CA GLY A 396 22.09 -26.73 3.68
C GLY A 396 22.81 -27.57 2.64
#